data_3821c253dc002dea8c7b61d9307b8efe
#
_entry.id   3821c253dc002dea8c7b61d9307b8efe
#
_cell.length_a   1.000
_cell.length_b   1.000
_cell.length_c   1.000
_cell.angle_alpha   90.00
_cell.angle_beta   90.00
_cell.angle_gamma   90.00
#
_symmetry.space_group_name_H-M   'P 1'
#
loop_
_entity.id
_entity.type
_entity.pdbx_description
1 polymer ?
#
loop_
_entity_poly.entity_id
_entity_poly.type
_entity_poly.pdbx_seq_one_letter_code
_entity_poly.pdbx_strand_id
1 'polypeptide(L)'
;MSATPTPSDYLLLIRNNSWYQALTPSEIEEAMTRFTAWFEELNREGKVKSAAPLAAAGKTITSHTVTDGPFAESKEAIAGFFVVEAESLDEAVEIAKACPGLELGQTVEVRAFAVDPFENEKARITAAH
;
A
#
# COMPACT_ATOMS: atom_id res chain seq x y z
N MET A 1 33.98 4.00 -6.84
CA MET A 1 32.92 4.82 -7.44
C MET A 1 31.57 4.38 -6.86
N SER A 2 30.87 5.29 -6.24
CA SER A 2 29.55 4.96 -5.75
C SER A 2 28.54 5.08 -6.90
N ALA A 3 27.78 4.04 -7.11
CA ALA A 3 26.71 4.08 -8.10
C ALA A 3 25.52 4.83 -7.53
N THR A 4 24.85 5.61 -8.38
CA THR A 4 23.59 6.21 -8.03
C THR A 4 22.57 5.07 -7.85
N PRO A 5 21.81 5.03 -6.75
CA PRO A 5 20.80 4.00 -6.59
C PRO A 5 19.82 4.00 -7.77
N THR A 6 19.50 2.81 -8.27
CA THR A 6 18.51 2.67 -9.32
C THR A 6 17.13 2.67 -8.66
N PRO A 7 16.20 3.53 -9.12
CA PRO A 7 14.85 3.50 -8.57
C PRO A 7 14.20 2.14 -8.75
N SER A 8 13.45 1.74 -7.76
CA SER A 8 12.71 0.47 -7.76
C SER A 8 11.26 0.73 -7.37
N ASP A 9 10.42 -0.23 -7.68
CA ASP A 9 9.02 -0.13 -7.32
C ASP A 9 8.79 -0.68 -5.92
N TYR A 10 7.90 -0.02 -5.21
CA TYR A 10 7.48 -0.43 -3.87
C TYR A 10 5.97 -0.42 -3.81
N LEU A 11 5.42 -1.40 -3.10
CA LEU A 11 3.98 -1.52 -2.90
C LEU A 11 3.62 -0.95 -1.53
N LEU A 12 2.68 -0.02 -1.52
CA LEU A 12 2.10 0.50 -0.29
C LEU A 12 0.73 -0.12 -0.14
N LEU A 13 0.56 -0.96 0.87
CA LEU A 13 -0.72 -1.59 1.18
C LEU A 13 -1.38 -0.80 2.31
N ILE A 14 -2.53 -0.23 2.03
CA ILE A 14 -3.26 0.58 3.00
C ILE A 14 -4.31 -0.30 3.65
N ARG A 15 -4.20 -0.50 4.96
CA ARG A 15 -5.09 -1.36 5.72
C ARG A 15 -6.10 -0.54 6.52
N ASN A 16 -7.17 -1.17 6.95
CA ASN A 16 -8.32 -0.64 7.66
C ASN A 16 -9.34 -0.07 6.68
N ASN A 17 -10.18 -0.98 6.18
CA ASN A 17 -11.25 -0.60 5.27
C ASN A 17 -12.51 -0.10 6.02
N SER A 18 -12.43 0.02 7.35
CA SER A 18 -13.51 0.59 8.17
C SER A 18 -13.21 2.01 8.66
N TRP A 19 -12.21 2.65 8.08
CA TRP A 19 -11.74 3.98 8.50
C TRP A 19 -12.82 5.06 8.51
N TYR A 20 -13.83 4.89 7.68
CA TYR A 20 -14.87 5.90 7.49
C TYR A 20 -16.02 5.78 8.50
N GLN A 21 -16.12 4.68 9.26
CA GLN A 21 -17.28 4.40 10.10
C GLN A 21 -17.54 5.42 11.19
N ALA A 22 -16.50 6.02 11.73
CA ALA A 22 -16.63 7.01 12.80
C ALA A 22 -16.69 8.45 12.27
N LEU A 23 -16.69 8.63 10.95
CA LEU A 23 -16.64 9.95 10.33
C LEU A 23 -17.98 10.39 9.80
N THR A 24 -18.21 11.70 9.85
CA THR A 24 -19.38 12.30 9.19
C THR A 24 -19.17 12.31 7.68
N PRO A 25 -20.25 12.45 6.87
CA PRO A 25 -20.08 12.57 5.42
C PRO A 25 -19.15 13.69 5.01
N SER A 26 -19.17 14.82 5.72
CA SER A 26 -18.28 15.95 5.45
C SER A 26 -16.82 15.59 5.72
N GLU A 27 -16.56 14.86 6.80
CA GLU A 27 -15.22 14.40 7.13
C GLU A 27 -14.68 13.38 6.13
N ILE A 28 -15.56 12.52 5.63
CA ILE A 28 -15.18 11.54 4.58
C ILE A 28 -14.80 12.29 3.30
N GLU A 29 -15.59 13.29 2.92
CA GLU A 29 -15.30 14.09 1.73
C GLU A 29 -13.95 14.82 1.86
N GLU A 30 -13.67 15.37 3.03
CA GLU A 30 -12.39 16.02 3.29
C GLU A 30 -11.24 15.02 3.19
N ALA A 31 -11.42 13.82 3.74
CA ALA A 31 -10.40 12.78 3.67
C ALA A 31 -10.12 12.39 2.21
N MET A 32 -11.17 12.23 1.40
CA MET A 32 -11.01 11.88 -0.01
C MET A 32 -10.29 12.98 -0.77
N THR A 33 -10.56 14.24 -0.45
CA THR A 33 -9.85 15.37 -1.04
C THR A 33 -8.36 15.32 -0.71
N ARG A 34 -8.02 14.96 0.54
CA ARG A 34 -6.62 14.84 0.96
C ARG A 34 -5.91 13.68 0.26
N PHE A 35 -6.59 12.54 0.09
CA PHE A 35 -6.04 11.41 -0.65
C PHE A 35 -5.78 11.79 -2.10
N THR A 36 -6.73 12.48 -2.73
CA THR A 36 -6.57 12.93 -4.11
C THR A 36 -5.38 13.87 -4.25
N ALA A 37 -5.25 14.82 -3.32
CA ALA A 37 -4.14 15.76 -3.33
C ALA A 37 -2.80 15.05 -3.19
N TRP A 38 -2.72 14.04 -2.32
CA TRP A 38 -1.50 13.26 -2.12
C TRP A 38 -1.14 12.49 -3.39
N PHE A 39 -2.14 11.85 -4.01
CA PHE A 39 -1.93 11.15 -5.28
C PHE A 39 -1.42 12.10 -6.37
N GLU A 40 -2.06 13.27 -6.50
CA GLU A 40 -1.68 14.25 -7.51
C GLU A 40 -0.26 14.76 -7.30
N GLU A 41 0.13 14.97 -6.05
CA GLU A 41 1.49 15.39 -5.71
C GLU A 41 2.51 14.32 -6.12
N LEU A 42 2.26 13.06 -5.78
CA LEU A 42 3.13 11.95 -6.17
C LEU A 42 3.17 11.78 -7.68
N ASN A 43 2.04 11.97 -8.35
CA ASN A 43 1.98 11.86 -9.80
C ASN A 43 2.77 12.97 -10.47
N ARG A 44 2.68 14.19 -9.95
CA ARG A 44 3.43 15.33 -10.47
C ARG A 44 4.94 15.12 -10.33
N GLU A 45 5.37 14.47 -9.25
CA GLU A 45 6.76 14.15 -9.00
C GLU A 45 7.24 12.91 -9.76
N GLY A 46 6.34 12.23 -10.47
CA GLY A 46 6.67 11.02 -11.21
C GLY A 46 6.91 9.80 -10.31
N LYS A 47 6.41 9.84 -9.08
CA LYS A 47 6.68 8.79 -8.10
C LYS A 47 5.61 7.72 -8.02
N VAL A 48 4.39 7.96 -8.48
CA VAL A 48 3.34 6.96 -8.45
C VAL A 48 3.17 6.33 -9.83
N LYS A 49 3.09 5.00 -9.87
CA LYS A 49 2.87 4.24 -11.09
C LYS A 49 1.43 3.75 -11.20
N SER A 50 0.83 3.40 -10.08
CA SER A 50 -0.51 2.86 -10.05
C SER A 50 -1.07 3.04 -8.65
N ALA A 51 -2.37 3.22 -8.54
CA ALA A 51 -3.06 3.31 -7.27
C ALA A 51 -4.53 3.06 -7.47
N ALA A 52 -5.16 2.41 -6.50
CA ALA A 52 -6.60 2.20 -6.54
C ALA A 52 -7.14 1.88 -5.15
N PRO A 53 -8.35 2.37 -4.83
CA PRO A 53 -9.07 1.86 -3.69
C PRO A 53 -9.63 0.48 -4.05
N LEU A 54 -9.87 -0.35 -3.04
CA LEU A 54 -10.43 -1.68 -3.24
C LEU A 54 -11.85 -1.73 -2.71
N ALA A 55 -12.74 -2.32 -3.50
CA ALA A 55 -14.11 -2.58 -3.06
C ALA A 55 -14.13 -3.77 -2.10
N ALA A 56 -15.17 -3.84 -1.27
CA ALA A 56 -15.34 -4.96 -0.34
C ALA A 56 -15.71 -6.27 -1.05
N ALA A 57 -16.29 -6.18 -2.24
CA ALA A 57 -16.69 -7.37 -2.99
C ALA A 57 -15.48 -8.10 -3.57
N GLY A 58 -15.48 -9.41 -3.45
CA GLY A 58 -14.40 -10.22 -3.99
C GLY A 58 -14.59 -11.67 -3.58
N LYS A 59 -13.58 -12.48 -3.86
CA LYS A 59 -13.60 -13.90 -3.53
C LYS A 59 -12.23 -14.34 -3.05
N THR A 60 -12.22 -15.30 -2.14
CA THR A 60 -11.00 -15.97 -1.71
C THR A 60 -11.04 -17.40 -2.22
N ILE A 61 -9.97 -17.82 -2.87
CA ILE A 61 -9.87 -19.15 -3.47
C ILE A 61 -8.75 -19.90 -2.78
N THR A 62 -9.07 -21.12 -2.32
CA THR A 62 -8.06 -22.06 -1.81
C THR A 62 -8.02 -23.24 -2.75
N SER A 63 -7.17 -24.25 -2.47
CA SER A 63 -7.12 -25.46 -3.28
C SER A 63 -8.44 -26.24 -3.23
N HIS A 64 -9.29 -25.99 -2.25
CA HIS A 64 -10.52 -26.77 -2.03
C HIS A 64 -11.80 -25.93 -2.04
N THR A 65 -11.70 -24.63 -1.91
CA THR A 65 -12.90 -23.78 -1.72
C THR A 65 -12.79 -22.47 -2.48
N VAL A 66 -13.96 -21.90 -2.75
CA VAL A 66 -14.07 -20.51 -3.21
C VAL A 66 -15.06 -19.86 -2.25
N THR A 67 -14.59 -18.84 -1.53
CA THR A 67 -15.40 -18.12 -0.54
C THR A 67 -15.79 -16.77 -1.10
N ASP A 68 -17.07 -16.43 -1.03
CA ASP A 68 -17.57 -15.17 -1.57
C ASP A 68 -17.31 -13.99 -0.62
N GLY A 69 -17.12 -12.79 -1.22
CA GLY A 69 -17.22 -11.53 -0.52
C GLY A 69 -18.69 -11.10 -0.42
N PRO A 70 -19.02 -10.01 0.24
CA PRO A 70 -18.10 -8.98 0.71
C PRO A 70 -17.30 -9.41 1.94
N PHE A 71 -16.10 -8.88 2.02
CA PHE A 71 -15.23 -9.12 3.17
C PHE A 71 -15.67 -8.23 4.33
N ALA A 72 -15.57 -8.76 5.55
CA ALA A 72 -15.89 -8.01 6.74
C ALA A 72 -14.97 -6.79 6.84
N GLU A 73 -15.54 -5.67 7.26
CA GLU A 73 -14.75 -4.46 7.51
C GLU A 73 -13.92 -4.69 8.78
N SER A 74 -12.63 -4.38 8.69
CA SER A 74 -11.73 -4.57 9.82
C SER A 74 -10.49 -3.70 9.65
N LYS A 75 -9.73 -3.59 10.73
CA LYS A 75 -8.46 -2.85 10.70
C LYS A 75 -7.39 -3.59 9.91
N GLU A 76 -7.56 -4.90 9.72
CA GLU A 76 -6.60 -5.72 8.97
C GLU A 76 -6.87 -5.75 7.48
N ALA A 77 -8.10 -5.46 7.05
CA ALA A 77 -8.48 -5.56 5.66
C ALA A 77 -7.82 -4.48 4.81
N ILE A 78 -7.38 -4.87 3.62
CA ILE A 78 -6.73 -3.95 2.70
C ILE A 78 -7.78 -3.05 2.06
N ALA A 79 -7.63 -1.74 2.24
CA ALA A 79 -8.55 -0.74 1.71
C ALA A 79 -8.12 -0.23 0.34
N GLY A 80 -6.83 -0.36 0.01
CA GLY A 80 -6.32 0.12 -1.26
C GLY A 80 -4.82 -0.08 -1.36
N PHE A 81 -4.26 0.33 -2.48
CA PHE A 81 -2.83 0.20 -2.69
C PHE A 81 -2.28 1.35 -3.54
N PHE A 82 -0.97 1.58 -3.39
CA PHE A 82 -0.19 2.46 -4.26
C PHE A 82 1.04 1.69 -4.69
N VAL A 83 1.42 1.83 -5.96
CA VAL A 83 2.73 1.38 -6.42
C VAL A 83 3.54 2.64 -6.67
N VAL A 84 4.63 2.80 -5.92
CA VAL A 84 5.47 4.00 -6.01
C VAL A 84 6.88 3.63 -6.43
N GLU A 85 7.55 4.58 -7.05
CA GLU A 85 8.95 4.43 -7.43
C GLU A 85 9.79 5.22 -6.44
N ALA A 86 10.81 4.58 -5.88
CA ALA A 86 11.69 5.22 -4.91
C ALA A 86 13.10 4.65 -5.08
N GLU A 87 14.08 5.40 -4.63
CA GLU A 87 15.49 4.99 -4.73
C GLU A 87 15.87 3.97 -3.67
N SER A 88 15.10 3.89 -2.59
CA SER A 88 15.38 2.97 -1.50
C SER A 88 14.10 2.68 -0.73
N LEU A 89 14.15 1.63 0.09
CA LEU A 89 13.05 1.33 1.01
C LEU A 89 12.82 2.50 1.97
N ASP A 90 13.88 3.13 2.45
CA ASP A 90 13.76 4.28 3.34
C ASP A 90 13.01 5.44 2.69
N GLU A 91 13.28 5.71 1.41
CA GLU A 91 12.55 6.73 0.67
C GLU A 91 11.08 6.35 0.50
N ALA A 92 10.80 5.08 0.21
CA ALA A 92 9.42 4.60 0.09
C ALA A 92 8.67 4.77 1.41
N VAL A 93 9.33 4.51 2.54
CA VAL A 93 8.76 4.72 3.88
C VAL A 93 8.44 6.21 4.10
N GLU A 94 9.32 7.11 3.68
CA GLU A 94 9.06 8.55 3.81
C GLU A 94 7.85 8.96 2.96
N ILE A 95 7.72 8.39 1.77
CA ILE A 95 6.52 8.62 0.95
C ILE A 95 5.26 8.15 1.70
N ALA A 96 5.32 6.95 2.27
CA ALA A 96 4.19 6.37 2.98
C ALA A 96 3.78 7.16 4.23
N LYS A 97 4.75 7.79 4.91
CA LYS A 97 4.46 8.61 6.09
C LYS A 97 3.54 9.79 5.79
N ALA A 98 3.44 10.21 4.55
CA ALA A 98 2.58 11.30 4.14
C ALA A 98 1.15 10.85 3.81
N CYS A 99 0.86 9.56 3.94
CA CYS A 99 -0.47 9.04 3.64
C CYS A 99 -1.50 9.65 4.58
N PRO A 100 -2.54 10.33 4.04
CA PRO A 100 -3.57 10.95 4.88
C PRO A 100 -4.32 9.96 5.76
N GLY A 101 -4.39 8.71 5.36
CA GLY A 101 -5.10 7.68 6.13
C GLY A 101 -4.49 7.37 7.49
N LEU A 102 -3.21 7.71 7.70
CA LEU A 102 -2.55 7.46 8.99
C LEU A 102 -3.25 8.20 10.13
N GLU A 103 -3.75 9.39 9.85
CA GLU A 103 -4.50 10.17 10.86
C GLU A 103 -5.91 9.63 11.08
N LEU A 104 -6.37 8.73 10.23
CA LEU A 104 -7.71 8.16 10.26
C LEU A 104 -7.70 6.72 10.78
N GLY A 105 -6.58 6.28 11.39
CA GLY A 105 -6.47 4.94 11.93
C GLY A 105 -6.05 3.88 10.93
N GLN A 106 -5.70 4.27 9.72
CA GLN A 106 -5.16 3.32 8.74
C GLN A 106 -3.68 3.07 9.00
N THR A 107 -3.19 1.93 8.54
CA THR A 107 -1.77 1.61 8.55
C THR A 107 -1.31 1.38 7.11
N VAL A 108 -0.04 1.60 6.86
CA VAL A 108 0.53 1.39 5.53
C VAL A 108 1.69 0.41 5.67
N GLU A 109 1.58 -0.68 4.94
CA GLU A 109 2.66 -1.66 4.85
C GLU A 109 3.45 -1.38 3.59
N VAL A 110 4.76 -1.22 3.71
CA VAL A 110 5.64 -0.92 2.57
C VAL A 110 6.41 -2.17 2.19
N ARG A 111 6.29 -2.62 0.96
CA ARG A 111 6.93 -3.84 0.49
C ARG A 111 7.69 -3.58 -0.81
N ALA A 112 8.92 -4.03 -0.87
CA ALA A 112 9.67 -4.04 -2.13
C ALA A 112 9.18 -5.20 -2.99
N PHE A 113 9.18 -5.02 -4.30
CA PHE A 113 8.93 -6.13 -5.20
C PHE A 113 10.22 -6.95 -5.33
N ALA A 114 10.09 -8.27 -5.31
CA ALA A 114 11.24 -9.15 -5.55
C ALA A 114 11.58 -9.11 -7.03
N VAL A 115 12.86 -8.90 -7.33
CA VAL A 115 13.33 -8.91 -8.73
C VAL A 115 13.59 -10.32 -9.23
N ASP A 116 13.68 -11.29 -8.32
CA ASP A 116 13.97 -12.70 -8.57
C ASP A 116 12.97 -13.50 -7.76
N PRO A 117 12.23 -14.45 -8.36
CA PRO A 117 11.26 -15.25 -7.62
C PRO A 117 11.83 -15.96 -6.39
N PHE A 118 13.14 -16.18 -6.37
CA PHE A 118 13.82 -16.85 -5.26
C PHE A 118 14.54 -15.91 -4.31
N GLU A 119 14.32 -14.61 -4.43
CA GLU A 119 15.02 -13.61 -3.61
C GLU A 119 14.79 -13.81 -2.11
N ASN A 120 13.54 -14.10 -1.71
CA ASN A 120 13.23 -14.35 -0.30
C ASN A 120 13.92 -15.59 0.23
N GLU A 121 14.03 -16.62 -0.59
CA GLU A 121 14.73 -17.87 -0.21
C GLU A 121 16.21 -17.60 -0.04
N LYS A 122 16.83 -16.83 -0.93
CA LYS A 122 18.23 -16.47 -0.83
C LYS A 122 18.52 -15.68 0.46
N ALA A 123 17.63 -14.74 0.81
CA ALA A 123 17.79 -13.96 2.02
C ALA A 123 17.68 -14.86 3.27
N ARG A 124 16.75 -15.81 3.26
CA ARG A 124 16.58 -16.75 4.37
C ARG A 124 17.81 -17.64 4.56
N ILE A 125 18.35 -18.15 3.47
CA ILE A 125 19.54 -18.98 3.50
C ILE A 125 20.73 -18.20 4.04
N THR A 126 20.92 -16.97 3.56
CA THR A 126 22.01 -16.11 4.01
C THR A 126 21.88 -15.79 5.49
N ALA A 127 20.67 -15.52 5.97
CA ALA A 127 20.43 -15.20 7.37
C ALA A 127 20.69 -16.42 8.29
N ALA A 128 20.59 -17.64 7.79
CA ALA A 128 20.80 -18.84 8.58
C ALA A 128 22.28 -19.15 8.81
N HIS A 129 23.17 -18.49 8.12
CA HIS A 129 24.61 -18.62 8.26
C HIS A 129 25.16 -17.48 9.10
#